data_b9750680f4a580f0435e2a53ccf7ebd2
#
_entry.id   b9750680f4a580f0435e2a53ccf7ebd2
#
_cell.length_a   1.000
_cell.length_b   1.000
_cell.length_c   1.000
_cell.angle_alpha   90.00
_cell.angle_beta   90.00
_cell.angle_gamma   90.00
#
_symmetry.space_group_name_H-M   'P 1'
#
loop_
_entity.id
_entity.type
_entity.pdbx_description
1 polymer ?
#
loop_
_entity_poly.entity_id
_entity_poly.type
_entity_poly.pdbx_seq_one_letter_code
_entity_poly.pdbx_strand_id
1 'polypeptide(L)'
;MLEESLNLLLLGQNPDGGWGAVAGKRSNTEATALALLALQAVFKKTIEPAVQKAKTWLAERQNVDGSWPLNDSLKESSWSTALAIIALSPSADFNERVIKAGNWALEQEGSKPGILANLILAVTFQKKAVQLNEDLIGWPWTPNSFSWVEPTSYFLLALKKIRRNLSSKTVEERIQQGELMIYDRMCDNGGWNYGNSSVYGDRLWPYPDTTAVALIALQDHHERKENQVSLRALSEMAKNTDSGLALSWSAICLSLYGQEGAELRHRLVERFAKTKFLGETKAIALGILAMGDGARFFRV
;
A
#
# COMPACT_ATOMS: atom_id res chain seq x y z
N MET A 1 3.62 -5.58 23.52
CA MET A 1 3.20 -5.70 22.11
C MET A 1 4.38 -5.99 21.18
N LEU A 2 5.39 -5.11 21.07
CA LEU A 2 6.43 -5.23 20.01
C LEU A 2 7.15 -6.59 20.03
N GLU A 3 7.62 -7.03 21.19
CA GLU A 3 8.33 -8.30 21.32
C GLU A 3 7.46 -9.53 21.01
N GLU A 4 6.22 -9.53 21.48
CA GLU A 4 5.26 -10.60 21.22
C GLU A 4 4.84 -10.63 19.74
N SER A 5 4.59 -9.46 19.11
CA SER A 5 4.32 -9.36 17.68
C SER A 5 5.49 -9.87 16.83
N LEU A 6 6.73 -9.54 17.23
CA LEU A 6 7.92 -10.03 16.57
C LEU A 6 8.02 -11.55 16.66
N ASN A 7 7.78 -12.12 17.83
CA ASN A 7 7.79 -13.58 18.02
C ASN A 7 6.71 -14.26 17.17
N LEU A 8 5.48 -13.72 17.14
CA LEU A 8 4.41 -14.25 16.29
C LEU A 8 4.80 -14.20 14.80
N LEU A 9 5.42 -13.11 14.37
CA LEU A 9 5.86 -12.95 12.98
C LEU A 9 6.95 -13.98 12.64
N LEU A 10 7.96 -14.15 13.50
CA LEU A 10 9.05 -15.13 13.29
C LEU A 10 8.53 -16.57 13.27
N LEU A 11 7.62 -16.93 14.19
CA LEU A 11 6.99 -18.26 14.22
C LEU A 11 6.07 -18.51 13.01
N GLY A 12 5.55 -17.45 12.40
CA GLY A 12 4.70 -17.51 11.21
C GLY A 12 5.45 -17.66 9.89
N GLN A 13 6.80 -17.59 9.89
CA GLN A 13 7.59 -17.79 8.68
C GLN A 13 7.48 -19.23 8.20
N ASN A 14 7.06 -19.44 6.97
CA ASN A 14 6.97 -20.76 6.38
C ASN A 14 8.37 -21.34 6.06
N PRO A 15 8.48 -22.67 5.90
CA PRO A 15 9.75 -23.31 5.53
C PRO A 15 10.36 -22.79 4.23
N ASP A 16 9.55 -22.28 3.30
CA ASP A 16 9.99 -21.67 2.05
C ASP A 16 10.59 -20.26 2.22
N GLY A 17 10.51 -19.69 3.41
CA GLY A 17 11.05 -18.37 3.75
C GLY A 17 10.07 -17.22 3.64
N GLY A 18 8.86 -17.43 3.10
CA GLY A 18 7.81 -16.43 3.00
C GLY A 18 6.79 -16.48 4.13
N TRP A 19 5.75 -15.64 4.04
CA TRP A 19 4.60 -15.63 4.94
C TRP A 19 3.29 -15.72 4.17
N GLY A 20 2.35 -16.47 4.73
CA GLY A 20 0.95 -16.44 4.31
C GLY A 20 0.16 -15.31 4.99
N ALA A 21 -1.10 -15.15 4.62
CA ALA A 21 -2.00 -14.19 5.27
C ALA A 21 -2.12 -14.41 6.79
N VAL A 22 -2.08 -15.65 7.22
CA VAL A 22 -1.92 -16.08 8.61
C VAL A 22 -0.91 -17.24 8.65
N ALA A 23 -0.36 -17.53 9.83
CA ALA A 23 0.61 -18.61 10.03
C ALA A 23 0.12 -19.95 9.45
N GLY A 24 0.99 -20.69 8.77
CA GLY A 24 0.70 -21.99 8.14
C GLY A 24 -0.13 -21.92 6.86
N LYS A 25 -0.56 -20.75 6.40
CA LYS A 25 -1.14 -20.59 5.06
C LYS A 25 -0.04 -20.36 4.02
N ARG A 26 -0.35 -20.63 2.75
CA ARG A 26 0.57 -20.46 1.64
C ARG A 26 1.18 -19.04 1.63
N SER A 27 2.49 -18.97 1.43
CA SER A 27 3.22 -17.72 1.32
C SER A 27 2.70 -16.88 0.14
N ASN A 28 2.62 -15.55 0.37
CA ASN A 28 2.24 -14.59 -0.64
C ASN A 28 3.11 -13.34 -0.58
N THR A 29 3.14 -12.60 -1.67
CA THR A 29 4.03 -11.45 -1.85
C THR A 29 3.70 -10.31 -0.89
N GLU A 30 2.43 -10.00 -0.66
CA GLU A 30 2.01 -8.93 0.27
C GLU A 30 2.49 -9.22 1.70
N ALA A 31 2.13 -10.40 2.23
CA ALA A 31 2.48 -10.78 3.60
C ALA A 31 4.00 -10.86 3.78
N THR A 32 4.72 -11.41 2.80
CA THR A 32 6.18 -11.54 2.85
C THR A 32 6.87 -10.18 2.78
N ALA A 33 6.44 -9.28 1.90
CA ALA A 33 7.01 -7.94 1.78
C ALA A 33 6.81 -7.11 3.06
N LEU A 34 5.60 -7.12 3.63
CA LEU A 34 5.31 -6.41 4.88
C LEU A 34 6.04 -7.02 6.09
N ALA A 35 6.12 -8.36 6.17
CA ALA A 35 6.89 -9.04 7.20
C ALA A 35 8.39 -8.69 7.10
N LEU A 36 8.96 -8.67 5.89
CA LEU A 36 10.33 -8.25 5.66
C LEU A 36 10.59 -6.82 6.14
N LEU A 37 9.72 -5.87 5.80
CA LEU A 37 9.81 -4.48 6.27
C LEU A 37 9.77 -4.41 7.80
N ALA A 38 8.86 -5.14 8.43
CA ALA A 38 8.72 -5.17 9.89
C ALA A 38 9.98 -5.73 10.58
N LEU A 39 10.55 -6.81 10.04
CA LEU A 39 11.81 -7.38 10.56
C LEU A 39 12.98 -6.41 10.38
N GLN A 40 13.09 -5.75 9.22
CA GLN A 40 14.13 -4.73 8.98
C GLN A 40 13.99 -3.51 9.90
N ALA A 41 12.76 -3.16 10.34
CA ALA A 41 12.52 -2.05 11.26
C ALA A 41 13.08 -2.33 12.67
N VAL A 42 13.05 -3.58 13.11
CA VAL A 42 13.46 -3.97 14.49
C VAL A 42 14.97 -4.10 14.64
N PHE A 43 15.69 -4.41 13.60
CA PHE A 43 17.15 -4.65 13.51
C PHE A 43 17.76 -5.35 14.73
N LYS A 44 17.68 -6.67 14.76
CA LYS A 44 18.38 -7.54 15.72
C LYS A 44 19.17 -8.57 14.94
N LYS A 45 20.43 -8.83 15.31
CA LYS A 45 21.28 -9.84 14.65
C LYS A 45 20.64 -11.24 14.62
N THR A 46 19.83 -11.55 15.62
CA THR A 46 19.15 -12.85 15.76
C THR A 46 18.08 -13.10 14.71
N ILE A 47 17.54 -12.05 14.08
CA ILE A 47 16.49 -12.16 13.05
C ILE A 47 17.03 -12.14 11.61
N GLU A 48 18.32 -11.88 11.44
CA GLU A 48 18.96 -11.80 10.12
C GLU A 48 18.69 -13.04 9.24
N PRO A 49 18.73 -14.28 9.75
CA PRO A 49 18.40 -15.45 8.94
C PRO A 49 16.97 -15.42 8.37
N ALA A 50 16.00 -14.91 9.14
CA ALA A 50 14.61 -14.77 8.68
C ALA A 50 14.49 -13.69 7.59
N VAL A 51 15.22 -12.58 7.76
CA VAL A 51 15.29 -11.49 6.76
C VAL A 51 15.88 -12.02 5.44
N GLN A 52 16.99 -12.78 5.48
CA GLN A 52 17.61 -13.31 4.28
C GLN A 52 16.71 -14.31 3.56
N LYS A 53 16.05 -15.21 4.30
CA LYS A 53 15.06 -16.14 3.71
C LYS A 53 13.93 -15.39 3.00
N ALA A 54 13.39 -14.30 3.60
CA ALA A 54 12.35 -13.48 3.00
C ALA A 54 12.81 -12.80 1.71
N LYS A 55 14.02 -12.23 1.71
CA LYS A 55 14.60 -11.62 0.51
C LYS A 55 14.79 -12.65 -0.61
N THR A 56 15.32 -13.82 -0.28
CA THR A 56 15.48 -14.92 -1.24
C THR A 56 14.15 -15.37 -1.79
N TRP A 57 13.13 -15.53 -0.92
CA TRP A 57 11.78 -15.90 -1.33
C TRP A 57 11.19 -14.91 -2.35
N LEU A 58 11.28 -13.60 -2.07
CA LEU A 58 10.84 -12.57 -3.01
C LEU A 58 11.65 -12.62 -4.32
N ALA A 59 12.98 -12.75 -4.24
CA ALA A 59 13.83 -12.77 -5.42
C ALA A 59 13.51 -13.94 -6.38
N GLU A 60 13.26 -15.13 -5.84
CA GLU A 60 12.96 -16.32 -6.64
C GLU A 60 11.58 -16.28 -7.33
N ARG A 61 10.67 -15.43 -6.84
CA ARG A 61 9.29 -15.34 -7.33
C ARG A 61 9.02 -14.15 -8.23
N GLN A 62 10.05 -13.38 -8.53
CA GLN A 62 9.92 -12.32 -9.52
C GLN A 62 9.70 -12.92 -10.92
N ASN A 63 8.64 -12.49 -11.58
CA ASN A 63 8.33 -12.86 -12.95
C ASN A 63 9.39 -12.36 -13.94
N VAL A 64 9.43 -12.96 -15.14
CA VAL A 64 10.36 -12.56 -16.19
C VAL A 64 10.15 -11.11 -16.62
N ASP A 65 8.94 -10.56 -16.54
CA ASP A 65 8.64 -9.15 -16.83
C ASP A 65 9.09 -8.16 -15.74
N GLY A 66 9.48 -8.67 -14.58
CA GLY A 66 9.89 -7.85 -13.42
C GLY A 66 8.83 -7.70 -12.33
N SER A 67 7.60 -8.08 -12.59
CA SER A 67 6.50 -8.04 -11.60
C SER A 67 6.60 -9.15 -10.56
N TRP A 68 5.73 -9.08 -9.55
CA TRP A 68 5.48 -10.18 -8.63
C TRP A 68 4.03 -10.63 -8.72
N PRO A 69 3.79 -11.96 -8.73
CA PRO A 69 2.46 -12.52 -8.57
C PRO A 69 2.00 -12.36 -7.12
N LEU A 70 0.70 -12.47 -6.88
CA LEU A 70 0.20 -12.48 -5.50
C LEU A 70 0.74 -13.71 -4.73
N ASN A 71 0.76 -14.88 -5.36
CA ASN A 71 1.32 -16.13 -4.82
C ASN A 71 1.61 -17.13 -5.94
N ASP A 72 2.23 -18.26 -5.60
CA ASP A 72 2.65 -19.30 -6.55
C ASP A 72 1.52 -19.92 -7.39
N SER A 73 0.26 -19.80 -6.95
CA SER A 73 -0.91 -20.31 -7.70
C SER A 73 -1.45 -19.32 -8.71
N LEU A 74 -1.21 -18.04 -8.48
CA LEU A 74 -1.64 -16.94 -9.34
C LEU A 74 -0.37 -16.31 -9.91
N LYS A 75 0.09 -16.84 -11.04
CA LYS A 75 1.32 -16.37 -11.72
C LYS A 75 1.17 -14.99 -12.38
N GLU A 76 -0.05 -14.48 -12.44
CA GLU A 76 -0.31 -13.16 -13.00
C GLU A 76 0.33 -12.07 -12.14
N SER A 77 0.84 -11.06 -12.82
CA SER A 77 1.37 -9.84 -12.22
C SER A 77 0.32 -9.18 -11.34
N SER A 78 0.73 -8.62 -10.22
CA SER A 78 -0.22 -8.03 -9.28
C SER A 78 0.30 -6.73 -8.65
N TRP A 79 -0.62 -6.02 -8.02
CA TRP A 79 -0.34 -4.82 -7.23
C TRP A 79 0.69 -5.04 -6.11
N SER A 80 0.85 -6.26 -5.63
CA SER A 80 1.85 -6.61 -4.61
C SER A 80 3.30 -6.39 -5.07
N THR A 81 3.51 -6.22 -6.39
CA THR A 81 4.78 -5.76 -6.98
C THR A 81 5.26 -4.47 -6.32
N ALA A 82 4.37 -3.51 -6.07
CA ALA A 82 4.74 -2.27 -5.40
C ALA A 82 5.30 -2.49 -3.99
N LEU A 83 4.69 -3.38 -3.21
CA LEU A 83 5.19 -3.72 -1.87
C LEU A 83 6.53 -4.47 -1.91
N ALA A 84 6.73 -5.35 -2.89
CA ALA A 84 8.02 -6.02 -3.10
C ALA A 84 9.13 -5.00 -3.44
N ILE A 85 8.86 -4.00 -4.29
CA ILE A 85 9.77 -2.89 -4.57
C ILE A 85 10.14 -2.17 -3.28
N ILE A 86 9.15 -1.76 -2.48
CA ILE A 86 9.36 -1.01 -1.22
C ILE A 86 10.21 -1.85 -0.25
N ALA A 87 9.94 -3.14 -0.12
CA ALA A 87 10.62 -4.02 0.82
C ALA A 87 12.07 -4.34 0.42
N LEU A 88 12.36 -4.42 -0.88
CA LEU A 88 13.70 -4.74 -1.40
C LEU A 88 14.57 -3.51 -1.68
N SER A 89 13.96 -2.33 -1.91
CA SER A 89 14.70 -1.09 -2.25
C SER A 89 15.78 -0.66 -1.24
N PRO A 90 15.72 -1.00 0.07
CA PRO A 90 16.80 -0.70 0.99
C PRO A 90 18.06 -1.57 0.81
N SER A 91 18.00 -2.62 0.00
CA SER A 91 19.08 -3.62 -0.14
C SER A 91 19.72 -3.53 -1.53
N ALA A 92 20.97 -3.07 -1.59
CA ALA A 92 21.71 -2.87 -2.85
C ALA A 92 21.78 -4.13 -3.74
N ASP A 93 21.86 -5.32 -3.15
CA ASP A 93 21.94 -6.61 -3.86
C ASP A 93 20.69 -6.90 -4.71
N PHE A 94 19.58 -6.18 -4.48
CA PHE A 94 18.33 -6.36 -5.21
C PHE A 94 18.02 -5.21 -6.19
N ASN A 95 18.97 -4.30 -6.38
CA ASN A 95 18.75 -3.07 -7.15
C ASN A 95 18.30 -3.34 -8.60
N GLU A 96 18.90 -4.30 -9.30
CA GLU A 96 18.51 -4.68 -10.67
C GLU A 96 17.07 -5.20 -10.72
N ARG A 97 16.67 -6.02 -9.74
CA ARG A 97 15.30 -6.54 -9.65
C ARG A 97 14.28 -5.43 -9.39
N VAL A 98 14.63 -4.51 -8.49
CA VAL A 98 13.82 -3.34 -8.15
C VAL A 98 13.65 -2.41 -9.34
N ILE A 99 14.74 -2.14 -10.10
CA ILE A 99 14.68 -1.33 -11.32
C ILE A 99 13.80 -2.01 -12.38
N LYS A 100 13.96 -3.30 -12.58
CA LYS A 100 13.14 -4.07 -13.53
C LYS A 100 11.66 -3.99 -13.19
N ALA A 101 11.31 -4.12 -11.92
CA ALA A 101 9.94 -3.98 -11.43
C ALA A 101 9.40 -2.55 -11.57
N GLY A 102 10.25 -1.55 -11.33
CA GLY A 102 9.90 -0.16 -11.55
C GLY A 102 9.56 0.14 -13.01
N ASN A 103 10.37 -0.38 -13.96
CA ASN A 103 10.10 -0.24 -15.38
C ASN A 103 8.78 -0.94 -15.77
N TRP A 104 8.55 -2.16 -15.27
CA TRP A 104 7.26 -2.84 -15.44
C TRP A 104 6.10 -1.99 -14.91
N ALA A 105 6.24 -1.40 -13.72
CA ALA A 105 5.20 -0.58 -13.09
C ALA A 105 4.85 0.68 -13.91
N LEU A 106 5.83 1.28 -14.60
CA LEU A 106 5.60 2.43 -15.47
C LEU A 106 4.71 2.10 -16.69
N GLU A 107 4.72 0.86 -17.14
CA GLU A 107 3.93 0.38 -18.29
C GLU A 107 2.51 -0.05 -17.88
N GLN A 108 2.23 -0.17 -16.57
CA GLN A 108 0.93 -0.60 -16.09
C GLN A 108 -0.06 0.55 -15.99
N GLU A 109 -1.25 0.32 -16.53
CA GLU A 109 -2.36 1.28 -16.49
C GLU A 109 -3.66 0.57 -16.11
N GLY A 110 -4.51 1.28 -15.36
CA GLY A 110 -5.87 0.82 -15.16
C GLY A 110 -6.70 0.96 -16.43
N SER A 111 -7.61 0.04 -16.65
CA SER A 111 -8.52 0.05 -17.79
C SER A 111 -9.41 1.30 -17.78
N LYS A 112 -9.69 1.81 -18.97
CA LYS A 112 -10.70 2.86 -19.17
C LYS A 112 -12.03 2.22 -19.59
N PRO A 113 -13.18 2.85 -19.28
CA PRO A 113 -14.45 2.43 -19.85
C PRO A 113 -14.36 2.47 -21.38
N GLY A 114 -14.88 1.44 -22.03
CA GLY A 114 -14.84 1.36 -23.49
C GLY A 114 -15.67 2.48 -24.13
N ILE A 115 -15.24 2.98 -25.29
CA ILE A 115 -15.94 4.00 -26.07
C ILE A 115 -17.41 3.60 -26.30
N LEU A 116 -17.66 2.31 -26.55
CA LEU A 116 -19.01 1.78 -26.78
C LEU A 116 -19.89 1.90 -25.51
N ALA A 117 -19.33 1.65 -24.31
CA ALA A 117 -20.06 1.80 -23.06
C ALA A 117 -20.45 3.25 -22.81
N ASN A 118 -19.55 4.20 -23.06
CA ASN A 118 -19.81 5.63 -22.95
C ASN A 118 -20.85 6.10 -23.99
N LEU A 119 -20.81 5.56 -25.21
CA LEU A 119 -21.80 5.85 -26.25
C LEU A 119 -23.20 5.33 -25.87
N ILE A 120 -23.31 4.12 -25.33
CA ILE A 120 -24.58 3.56 -24.85
C ILE A 120 -25.17 4.41 -23.73
N LEU A 121 -24.35 4.81 -22.74
CA LEU A 121 -24.78 5.71 -21.66
C LEU A 121 -25.29 7.05 -22.18
N ALA A 122 -24.60 7.64 -23.15
CA ALA A 122 -25.00 8.89 -23.78
C ALA A 122 -26.32 8.78 -24.54
N VAL A 123 -26.52 7.70 -25.29
CA VAL A 123 -27.74 7.47 -26.11
C VAL A 123 -28.95 7.11 -25.23
N THR A 124 -28.73 6.42 -24.12
CA THR A 124 -29.81 6.02 -23.21
C THR A 124 -30.16 7.07 -22.17
N PHE A 125 -29.50 8.25 -22.18
CA PHE A 125 -29.65 9.31 -21.18
C PHE A 125 -29.51 8.83 -19.73
N GLN A 126 -28.83 7.69 -19.51
CA GLN A 126 -28.59 7.18 -18.18
C GLN A 126 -27.48 7.99 -17.50
N LYS A 127 -27.73 8.39 -16.25
CA LYS A 127 -26.71 9.05 -15.43
C LYS A 127 -25.56 8.05 -15.19
N LYS A 128 -24.31 8.51 -15.39
CA LYS A 128 -23.15 7.72 -14.97
C LYS A 128 -23.29 7.38 -13.48
N ALA A 129 -23.12 6.11 -13.14
CA ALA A 129 -23.18 5.65 -11.76
C ALA A 129 -22.12 6.35 -10.90
N VAL A 130 -20.97 6.64 -11.50
CA VAL A 130 -19.81 7.27 -10.84
C VAL A 130 -19.38 8.50 -11.64
N GLN A 131 -19.21 9.62 -10.94
CA GLN A 131 -18.69 10.86 -11.51
C GLN A 131 -17.20 10.97 -11.17
N LEU A 132 -16.35 10.61 -12.11
CA LEU A 132 -14.91 10.67 -12.00
C LEU A 132 -14.29 11.03 -13.36
N ASN A 133 -13.09 11.58 -13.33
CA ASN A 133 -12.34 11.84 -14.55
C ASN A 133 -11.71 10.54 -15.06
N GLU A 134 -12.28 9.98 -16.13
CA GLU A 134 -11.82 8.71 -16.73
C GLU A 134 -10.48 8.82 -17.45
N ASP A 135 -9.98 10.04 -17.71
CA ASP A 135 -8.68 10.27 -18.32
C ASP A 135 -7.53 10.15 -17.33
N LEU A 136 -7.83 10.27 -16.03
CA LEU A 136 -6.85 10.11 -14.96
C LEU A 136 -6.65 8.62 -14.62
N ILE A 137 -5.44 8.14 -14.90
CA ILE A 137 -5.11 6.72 -14.83
C ILE A 137 -4.14 6.47 -13.66
N GLY A 138 -4.53 5.58 -12.77
CA GLY A 138 -3.69 5.01 -11.73
C GLY A 138 -3.29 3.58 -12.05
N TRP A 139 -3.17 2.77 -11.00
CA TRP A 139 -2.87 1.35 -11.08
C TRP A 139 -4.03 0.50 -10.58
N PRO A 140 -4.24 -0.66 -11.23
CA PRO A 140 -5.29 -1.60 -10.84
C PRO A 140 -4.80 -2.61 -9.79
N TRP A 141 -5.74 -3.34 -9.18
CA TRP A 141 -5.44 -4.50 -8.35
C TRP A 141 -4.86 -5.67 -9.16
N THR A 142 -5.43 -5.89 -10.32
CA THR A 142 -5.03 -6.92 -11.27
C THR A 142 -4.98 -6.33 -12.68
N PRO A 143 -4.17 -6.87 -13.60
CA PRO A 143 -4.16 -6.43 -14.99
C PRO A 143 -5.55 -6.38 -15.60
N ASN A 144 -5.79 -5.43 -16.49
CA ASN A 144 -7.07 -5.23 -17.17
C ASN A 144 -8.27 -4.87 -16.26
N SER A 145 -8.05 -4.44 -15.03
CA SER A 145 -9.09 -3.86 -14.17
C SER A 145 -8.93 -2.34 -14.03
N PHE A 146 -9.94 -1.68 -13.44
CA PHE A 146 -9.92 -0.23 -13.25
C PHE A 146 -8.88 0.21 -12.21
N SER A 147 -8.46 1.48 -12.30
CA SER A 147 -7.61 2.11 -11.30
C SER A 147 -8.33 2.26 -9.95
N TRP A 148 -7.62 1.94 -8.85
CA TRP A 148 -8.10 2.07 -7.49
C TRP A 148 -7.15 2.90 -6.64
N VAL A 149 -7.63 3.52 -5.58
CA VAL A 149 -6.85 4.40 -4.72
C VAL A 149 -5.69 3.65 -4.06
N GLU A 150 -5.94 2.50 -3.45
CA GLU A 150 -4.94 1.78 -2.67
C GLU A 150 -3.79 1.24 -3.53
N PRO A 151 -3.99 0.46 -4.64
CA PRO A 151 -2.89 0.03 -5.49
C PRO A 151 -2.15 1.21 -6.12
N THR A 152 -2.86 2.27 -6.53
CA THR A 152 -2.24 3.48 -7.05
C THR A 152 -1.31 4.11 -6.01
N SER A 153 -1.73 4.20 -4.76
CA SER A 153 -0.92 4.72 -3.66
C SER A 153 0.34 3.90 -3.43
N TYR A 154 0.25 2.56 -3.45
CA TYR A 154 1.43 1.70 -3.30
C TYR A 154 2.41 1.87 -4.47
N PHE A 155 1.94 1.95 -5.71
CA PHE A 155 2.82 2.17 -6.86
C PHE A 155 3.43 3.57 -6.87
N LEU A 156 2.69 4.61 -6.50
CA LEU A 156 3.25 5.96 -6.32
C LEU A 156 4.38 5.95 -5.31
N LEU A 157 4.16 5.35 -4.14
CA LEU A 157 5.16 5.23 -3.10
C LEU A 157 6.40 4.48 -3.60
N ALA A 158 6.22 3.33 -4.25
CA ALA A 158 7.29 2.52 -4.81
C ALA A 158 8.11 3.30 -5.84
N LEU A 159 7.46 3.92 -6.83
CA LEU A 159 8.13 4.68 -7.89
C LEU A 159 8.86 5.90 -7.34
N LYS A 160 8.26 6.68 -6.44
CA LYS A 160 8.90 7.82 -5.80
C LYS A 160 10.17 7.43 -5.04
N LYS A 161 10.18 6.27 -4.37
CA LYS A 161 11.37 5.77 -3.66
C LYS A 161 12.53 5.42 -4.59
N ILE A 162 12.24 4.90 -5.77
CA ILE A 162 13.27 4.41 -6.69
C ILE A 162 13.47 5.29 -7.92
N ARG A 163 12.74 6.42 -8.04
CA ARG A 163 12.73 7.29 -9.23
C ARG A 163 14.12 7.67 -9.75
N ARG A 164 15.08 7.87 -8.83
CA ARG A 164 16.47 8.23 -9.20
C ARG A 164 17.22 7.09 -9.89
N ASN A 165 16.76 5.87 -9.74
CA ASN A 165 17.36 4.66 -10.32
C ASN A 165 16.69 4.30 -11.66
N LEU A 166 15.57 4.95 -12.01
CA LEU A 166 14.85 4.71 -13.25
C LEU A 166 15.31 5.68 -14.33
N SER A 167 15.69 5.16 -15.50
CA SER A 167 16.21 5.97 -16.61
C SER A 167 15.12 6.51 -17.55
N SER A 168 13.85 6.25 -17.26
CA SER A 168 12.73 6.66 -18.10
C SER A 168 12.37 8.13 -17.89
N LYS A 169 12.20 8.86 -19.01
CA LYS A 169 11.70 10.25 -18.98
C LYS A 169 10.23 10.33 -18.56
N THR A 170 9.50 9.23 -18.60
CA THR A 170 8.07 9.17 -18.28
C THR A 170 7.80 8.95 -16.79
N VAL A 171 8.83 8.78 -15.95
CA VAL A 171 8.65 8.49 -14.52
C VAL A 171 7.85 9.58 -13.82
N GLU A 172 8.25 10.84 -14.00
CA GLU A 172 7.60 11.99 -13.35
C GLU A 172 6.17 12.20 -13.90
N GLU A 173 5.98 12.04 -15.22
CA GLU A 173 4.66 12.12 -15.84
C GLU A 173 3.71 11.05 -15.29
N ARG A 174 4.21 9.81 -15.14
CA ARG A 174 3.42 8.69 -14.63
C ARG A 174 3.09 8.85 -13.14
N ILE A 175 4.03 9.37 -12.34
CA ILE A 175 3.79 9.74 -10.95
C ILE A 175 2.70 10.83 -10.88
N GLN A 176 2.84 11.90 -11.64
CA GLN A 176 1.88 13.00 -11.67
C GLN A 176 0.47 12.55 -12.06
N GLN A 177 0.33 11.67 -13.06
CA GLN A 177 -0.97 11.10 -13.44
C GLN A 177 -1.62 10.32 -12.30
N GLY A 178 -0.84 9.48 -11.60
CA GLY A 178 -1.33 8.73 -10.46
C GLY A 178 -1.75 9.63 -9.30
N GLU A 179 -1.00 10.69 -9.01
CA GLU A 179 -1.35 11.69 -7.99
C GLU A 179 -2.65 12.42 -8.33
N LEU A 180 -2.79 12.88 -9.57
CA LEU A 180 -4.03 13.53 -10.03
C LEU A 180 -5.22 12.59 -9.92
N MET A 181 -5.04 11.30 -10.24
CA MET A 181 -6.07 10.29 -10.06
C MET A 181 -6.47 10.15 -8.58
N ILE A 182 -5.51 10.11 -7.65
CA ILE A 182 -5.81 10.05 -6.21
C ILE A 182 -6.62 11.29 -5.80
N TYR A 183 -6.20 12.50 -6.16
CA TYR A 183 -6.93 13.72 -5.81
C TYR A 183 -8.35 13.76 -6.39
N ASP A 184 -8.56 13.29 -7.62
CA ASP A 184 -9.89 13.20 -8.25
C ASP A 184 -10.86 12.27 -7.50
N ARG A 185 -10.33 11.27 -6.78
CA ARG A 185 -11.10 10.29 -5.99
C ARG A 185 -11.32 10.70 -4.53
N MET A 186 -10.87 11.89 -4.13
CA MET A 186 -11.01 12.36 -2.75
C MET A 186 -12.51 12.56 -2.39
N CYS A 187 -12.89 12.11 -1.20
CA CYS A 187 -14.22 12.36 -0.65
C CYS A 187 -14.40 13.84 -0.25
N ASP A 188 -15.63 14.35 -0.32
CA ASP A 188 -15.95 15.77 -0.12
C ASP A 188 -15.39 16.37 1.18
N ASN A 189 -15.38 15.60 2.26
CA ASN A 189 -14.89 16.03 3.58
C ASN A 189 -13.42 15.68 3.83
N GLY A 190 -12.69 15.31 2.79
CA GLY A 190 -11.31 14.83 2.87
C GLY A 190 -11.22 13.31 3.04
N GLY A 191 -10.03 12.79 2.77
CA GLY A 191 -9.75 11.36 2.81
C GLY A 191 -10.27 10.60 1.59
N TRP A 192 -10.04 9.30 1.58
CA TRP A 192 -10.35 8.41 0.46
C TRP A 192 -10.98 7.10 0.94
N ASN A 193 -11.85 6.57 0.11
CA ASN A 193 -12.24 5.17 0.12
C ASN A 193 -11.54 4.43 -1.02
N TYR A 194 -12.01 3.24 -1.39
CA TYR A 194 -11.32 2.40 -2.38
C TYR A 194 -11.22 3.01 -3.78
N GLY A 195 -12.12 3.92 -4.20
CA GLY A 195 -12.00 4.47 -5.54
C GLY A 195 -13.02 5.49 -6.00
N ASN A 196 -14.12 5.67 -5.29
CA ASN A 196 -15.19 6.58 -5.71
C ASN A 196 -15.63 7.49 -4.57
N SER A 197 -15.68 8.81 -4.80
CA SER A 197 -16.21 9.75 -3.82
C SER A 197 -17.75 9.77 -3.80
N SER A 198 -18.40 9.32 -4.87
CA SER A 198 -19.86 9.22 -4.97
C SER A 198 -20.32 8.11 -5.89
N VAL A 199 -21.53 7.59 -5.68
CA VAL A 199 -22.22 6.62 -6.55
C VAL A 199 -23.67 7.03 -6.71
N TYR A 200 -24.16 7.19 -7.95
CA TYR A 200 -25.50 7.68 -8.31
C TYR A 200 -25.90 9.02 -7.67
N GLY A 201 -24.90 9.84 -7.33
CA GLY A 201 -25.08 11.12 -6.65
C GLY A 201 -25.05 11.06 -5.13
N ASP A 202 -25.03 9.87 -4.53
CA ASP A 202 -24.85 9.70 -3.10
C ASP A 202 -23.36 9.76 -2.74
N ARG A 203 -23.04 10.54 -1.71
CA ARG A 203 -21.68 10.73 -1.21
C ARG A 203 -21.23 9.49 -0.47
N LEU A 204 -19.99 9.05 -0.71
CA LEU A 204 -19.37 7.95 -0.01
C LEU A 204 -18.38 8.46 1.04
N TRP A 205 -18.25 7.70 2.13
CA TRP A 205 -17.38 8.03 3.25
C TRP A 205 -15.95 7.51 3.01
N PRO A 206 -14.93 8.25 3.48
CA PRO A 206 -13.55 7.77 3.47
C PRO A 206 -13.34 6.66 4.51
N TYR A 207 -12.30 5.86 4.28
CA TYR A 207 -11.83 4.85 5.24
C TYR A 207 -10.46 5.24 5.78
N PRO A 208 -10.17 4.98 7.08
CA PRO A 208 -8.94 5.43 7.71
C PRO A 208 -7.68 4.78 7.12
N ASP A 209 -7.73 3.49 6.77
CA ASP A 209 -6.61 2.75 6.16
C ASP A 209 -6.31 3.26 4.74
N THR A 210 -7.31 3.36 3.88
CA THR A 210 -7.14 3.88 2.51
C THR A 210 -6.69 5.34 2.52
N THR A 211 -7.26 6.16 3.41
CA THR A 211 -6.86 7.57 3.58
C THR A 211 -5.40 7.67 4.03
N ALA A 212 -4.97 6.85 4.98
CA ALA A 212 -3.60 6.85 5.45
C ALA A 212 -2.62 6.46 4.33
N VAL A 213 -2.91 5.40 3.57
CA VAL A 213 -2.05 4.94 2.47
C VAL A 213 -1.97 5.98 1.34
N ALA A 214 -3.09 6.63 1.00
CA ALA A 214 -3.11 7.73 0.02
C ALA A 214 -2.25 8.92 0.47
N LEU A 215 -2.41 9.36 1.72
CA LEU A 215 -1.59 10.44 2.30
C LEU A 215 -0.10 10.08 2.33
N ILE A 216 0.26 8.84 2.67
CA ILE A 216 1.65 8.36 2.63
C ILE A 216 2.22 8.49 1.21
N ALA A 217 1.45 8.15 0.19
CA ALA A 217 1.88 8.30 -1.20
C ALA A 217 2.02 9.77 -1.65
N LEU A 218 1.29 10.69 -1.01
CA LEU A 218 1.24 12.12 -1.31
C LEU A 218 2.06 12.99 -0.32
N GLN A 219 2.92 12.39 0.49
CA GLN A 219 3.63 13.07 1.59
C GLN A 219 4.57 14.20 1.12
N ASP A 220 5.05 14.16 -0.12
CA ASP A 220 5.85 15.21 -0.74
C ASP A 220 5.03 16.49 -1.08
N HIS A 221 3.69 16.40 -1.01
CA HIS A 221 2.76 17.53 -1.14
C HIS A 221 2.09 17.88 0.19
N HIS A 222 2.81 17.79 1.31
CA HIS A 222 2.23 17.93 2.66
C HIS A 222 1.53 19.27 2.91
N GLU A 223 1.96 20.37 2.25
CA GLU A 223 1.35 21.70 2.37
C GLU A 223 0.03 21.85 1.57
N ARG A 224 -0.28 20.90 0.70
CA ARG A 224 -1.48 20.99 -0.13
C ARG A 224 -2.74 20.93 0.72
N LYS A 225 -3.71 21.81 0.44
CA LYS A 225 -4.96 21.96 1.20
C LYS A 225 -5.72 20.61 1.33
N GLU A 226 -5.78 19.86 0.24
CA GLU A 226 -6.46 18.56 0.19
C GLU A 226 -5.80 17.56 1.17
N ASN A 227 -4.47 17.56 1.27
CA ASN A 227 -3.76 16.70 2.21
C ASN A 227 -4.01 17.15 3.66
N GLN A 228 -4.03 18.46 3.92
CA GLN A 228 -4.30 19.00 5.26
C GLN A 228 -5.73 18.69 5.73
N VAL A 229 -6.72 18.79 4.83
CA VAL A 229 -8.11 18.40 5.13
C VAL A 229 -8.19 16.89 5.40
N SER A 230 -7.54 16.08 4.58
CA SER A 230 -7.54 14.62 4.70
C SER A 230 -6.79 14.13 5.95
N LEU A 231 -5.73 14.82 6.41
CA LEU A 231 -5.06 14.52 7.67
C LEU A 231 -5.97 14.75 8.88
N ARG A 232 -6.76 15.84 8.87
CA ARG A 232 -7.76 16.08 9.93
C ARG A 232 -8.83 15.00 9.92
N ALA A 233 -9.35 14.64 8.73
CA ALA A 233 -10.31 13.56 8.58
C ALA A 233 -9.76 12.22 9.08
N LEU A 234 -8.49 11.89 8.73
CA LEU A 234 -7.80 10.68 9.20
C LEU A 234 -7.71 10.66 10.73
N SER A 235 -7.27 11.77 11.34
CA SER A 235 -7.14 11.87 12.79
C SER A 235 -8.48 11.63 13.48
N GLU A 236 -9.58 12.13 12.95
CA GLU A 236 -10.91 11.91 13.51
C GLU A 236 -11.41 10.48 13.30
N MET A 237 -11.27 9.91 12.11
CA MET A 237 -11.62 8.51 11.84
C MET A 237 -10.80 7.54 12.71
N ALA A 238 -9.52 7.83 12.91
CA ALA A 238 -8.62 6.98 13.69
C ALA A 238 -9.03 6.92 15.17
N LYS A 239 -9.69 7.94 15.72
CA LYS A 239 -10.24 7.90 17.10
C LYS A 239 -11.39 6.90 17.25
N ASN A 240 -12.11 6.64 16.17
CA ASN A 240 -13.34 5.86 16.18
C ASN A 240 -13.20 4.44 15.59
N THR A 241 -12.00 4.03 15.17
CA THR A 241 -11.76 2.69 14.63
C THR A 241 -11.14 1.75 15.65
N ASP A 242 -11.56 0.48 15.62
CA ASP A 242 -10.96 -0.61 16.37
C ASP A 242 -10.13 -1.56 15.48
N SER A 243 -9.99 -1.25 14.18
CA SER A 243 -9.18 -2.02 13.25
C SER A 243 -7.70 -1.84 13.54
N GLY A 244 -6.98 -2.92 13.87
CA GLY A 244 -5.52 -2.90 14.05
C GLY A 244 -4.79 -2.44 12.78
N LEU A 245 -5.31 -2.78 11.60
CA LEU A 245 -4.79 -2.35 10.31
C LEU A 245 -4.92 -0.83 10.13
N ALA A 246 -6.13 -0.30 10.36
CA ALA A 246 -6.39 1.13 10.24
C ALA A 246 -5.60 1.96 11.25
N LEU A 247 -5.52 1.51 12.52
CA LEU A 247 -4.70 2.15 13.54
C LEU A 247 -3.21 2.18 13.16
N SER A 248 -2.68 1.07 12.63
CA SER A 248 -1.28 0.95 12.22
C SER A 248 -0.95 1.90 11.07
N TRP A 249 -1.75 1.88 9.99
CA TRP A 249 -1.55 2.78 8.86
C TRP A 249 -1.70 4.25 9.26
N SER A 250 -2.69 4.58 10.10
CA SER A 250 -2.88 5.95 10.61
C SER A 250 -1.66 6.42 11.42
N ALA A 251 -1.13 5.59 12.31
CA ALA A 251 0.04 5.93 13.11
C ALA A 251 1.30 6.13 12.24
N ILE A 252 1.52 5.29 11.23
CA ILE A 252 2.61 5.43 10.25
C ILE A 252 2.45 6.74 9.48
N CYS A 253 1.25 7.02 8.95
CA CYS A 253 0.95 8.24 8.21
C CYS A 253 1.21 9.49 9.04
N LEU A 254 0.63 9.59 10.23
CA LEU A 254 0.79 10.76 11.11
C LEU A 254 2.25 10.98 11.49
N SER A 255 3.03 9.92 11.72
CA SER A 255 4.47 10.02 11.97
C SER A 255 5.23 10.61 10.77
N LEU A 256 4.87 10.27 9.53
CA LEU A 256 5.49 10.82 8.32
C LEU A 256 5.18 12.31 8.13
N TYR A 257 4.02 12.75 8.61
CA TYR A 257 3.60 14.16 8.61
C TYR A 257 4.03 14.93 9.88
N GLY A 258 4.91 14.33 10.70
CA GLY A 258 5.45 14.99 11.90
C GLY A 258 4.45 15.17 13.05
N GLN A 259 3.32 14.43 13.00
CA GLN A 259 2.31 14.48 14.06
C GLN A 259 2.54 13.37 15.10
N GLU A 260 2.26 13.69 16.36
CA GLU A 260 2.36 12.72 17.45
C GLU A 260 1.25 11.67 17.38
N GLY A 261 1.63 10.40 17.23
CA GLY A 261 0.70 9.26 17.21
C GLY A 261 0.65 8.47 18.54
N ALA A 262 0.97 9.09 19.68
CA ALA A 262 1.08 8.39 20.96
C ALA A 262 -0.24 7.69 21.37
N GLU A 263 -1.37 8.39 21.23
CA GLU A 263 -2.70 7.83 21.53
C GLU A 263 -3.03 6.64 20.62
N LEU A 264 -2.75 6.75 19.33
CA LEU A 264 -3.01 5.65 18.39
C LEU A 264 -2.13 4.43 18.71
N ARG A 265 -0.86 4.65 19.07
CA ARG A 265 0.04 3.57 19.49
C ARG A 265 -0.46 2.91 20.79
N HIS A 266 -0.99 3.68 21.74
CA HIS A 266 -1.59 3.12 22.95
C HIS A 266 -2.79 2.21 22.61
N ARG A 267 -3.72 2.69 21.81
CA ARG A 267 -4.88 1.91 21.37
C ARG A 267 -4.48 0.67 20.55
N LEU A 268 -3.42 0.79 19.75
CA LEU A 268 -2.87 -0.35 19.00
C LEU A 268 -2.36 -1.45 19.93
N VAL A 269 -1.69 -1.06 21.04
CA VAL A 269 -1.24 -1.99 22.09
C VAL A 269 -2.43 -2.67 22.77
N GLU A 270 -3.47 -1.93 23.14
CA GLU A 270 -4.69 -2.49 23.74
C GLU A 270 -5.40 -3.45 22.78
N ARG A 271 -5.52 -3.06 21.50
CA ARG A 271 -6.16 -3.91 20.50
C ARG A 271 -5.39 -5.20 20.27
N PHE A 272 -4.07 -5.10 20.16
CA PHE A 272 -3.21 -6.27 20.05
C PHE A 272 -3.32 -7.19 21.29
N ALA A 273 -3.33 -6.63 22.50
CA ALA A 273 -3.48 -7.41 23.72
C ALA A 273 -4.75 -8.25 23.72
N LYS A 274 -5.86 -7.68 23.23
CA LYS A 274 -7.18 -8.34 23.15
C LYS A 274 -7.30 -9.37 22.04
N THR A 275 -6.71 -9.12 20.87
CA THR A 275 -7.03 -9.88 19.64
C THR A 275 -5.85 -10.57 19.00
N LYS A 276 -4.60 -10.21 19.35
CA LYS A 276 -3.38 -10.59 18.63
C LYS A 276 -3.51 -10.38 17.10
N PHE A 277 -4.36 -9.41 16.71
CA PHE A 277 -4.76 -9.14 15.32
C PHE A 277 -5.25 -10.39 14.58
N LEU A 278 -5.87 -11.33 15.30
CA LEU A 278 -6.36 -12.62 14.78
C LEU A 278 -5.26 -13.46 14.09
N GLY A 279 -4.00 -13.19 14.37
CA GLY A 279 -2.87 -13.85 13.72
C GLY A 279 -2.61 -13.39 12.28
N GLU A 280 -3.26 -12.32 11.82
CA GLU A 280 -3.09 -11.80 10.46
C GLU A 280 -1.70 -11.18 10.28
N THR A 281 -0.91 -11.73 9.36
CA THR A 281 0.49 -11.32 9.12
C THR A 281 0.60 -9.83 8.76
N LYS A 282 -0.28 -9.33 7.87
CA LYS A 282 -0.31 -7.91 7.46
C LYS A 282 -0.51 -6.99 8.67
N ALA A 283 -1.49 -7.27 9.52
CA ALA A 283 -1.79 -6.45 10.68
C ALA A 283 -0.68 -6.51 11.74
N ILE A 284 -0.07 -7.69 11.96
CA ILE A 284 1.06 -7.86 12.87
C ILE A 284 2.28 -7.08 12.37
N ALA A 285 2.62 -7.20 11.09
CA ALA A 285 3.75 -6.51 10.47
C ALA A 285 3.58 -4.99 10.52
N LEU A 286 2.42 -4.47 10.14
CA LEU A 286 2.12 -3.04 10.22
C LEU A 286 2.09 -2.53 11.65
N GLY A 287 1.60 -3.33 12.60
CA GLY A 287 1.67 -3.02 14.02
C GLY A 287 3.12 -2.84 14.51
N ILE A 288 4.05 -3.70 14.09
CA ILE A 288 5.49 -3.56 14.39
C ILE A 288 6.03 -2.26 13.79
N LEU A 289 5.72 -1.97 12.52
CA LEU A 289 6.15 -0.77 11.81
C LEU A 289 5.63 0.52 12.47
N ALA A 290 4.40 0.50 12.96
CA ALA A 290 3.76 1.64 13.63
C ALA A 290 4.33 1.93 15.04
N MET A 291 4.81 0.90 15.75
CA MET A 291 5.32 1.02 17.11
C MET A 291 6.77 1.50 17.19
N GLY A 292 7.55 1.32 16.13
CA GLY A 292 8.96 1.69 16.06
C GLY A 292 9.22 2.81 15.05
N ASP A 293 10.44 2.83 14.50
CA ASP A 293 10.87 3.73 13.43
C ASP A 293 10.54 3.17 12.03
N GLY A 294 9.52 2.31 11.94
CA GLY A 294 9.13 1.64 10.68
C GLY A 294 8.57 2.61 9.63
N ALA A 295 8.05 3.76 10.02
CA ALA A 295 7.58 4.80 9.10
C ALA A 295 8.65 5.21 8.07
N ARG A 296 9.96 5.14 8.42
CA ARG A 296 11.07 5.47 7.50
C ARG A 296 11.06 4.67 6.20
N PHE A 297 10.55 3.44 6.22
CA PHE A 297 10.46 2.61 5.01
C PHE A 297 9.45 3.12 4.00
N PHE A 298 8.51 3.95 4.42
CA PHE A 298 7.50 4.57 3.58
C PHE A 298 7.81 6.04 3.27
N ARG A 299 8.97 6.58 3.71
CA ARG A 299 9.39 7.94 3.37
C ARG A 299 9.91 8.00 1.92
N VAL A 300 9.52 9.03 1.17
CA VAL A 300 9.94 9.31 -0.21
C VAL A 300 10.89 10.48 -0.29
#